data_bffe80c2f40699d24c0ac09ac0d45a12
#
_entry.id   bffe80c2f40699d24c0ac09ac0d45a12
#
_cell.length_a   1.000
_cell.length_b   1.000
_cell.length_c   1.000
_cell.angle_alpha   90.00
_cell.angle_beta   90.00
_cell.angle_gamma   90.00
#
_symmetry.space_group_name_H-M   'P 1'
#
loop_
_entity.id
_entity.type
_entity.pdbx_description
1 polymer ?
#
loop_
_entity_poly.entity_id
_entity_poly.type
_entity_poly.pdbx_seq_one_letter_code
_entity_poly.pdbx_strand_id
1 'polypeptide(L)'
;MSEAEIYKELGALTKNKDAWEENIPYVASLLVSESVKVKAKALWLLGEMGLMHPQEIKDYVPMIAAYYDNPEPLLRERAIIALGRIGRGDYRLVEPFFANLFRMAKDSEACVRLGFIWASENIAANTPDPYQDHMPLYAELLHDSDDKVRMETPEMFRVVGKRRPHFVKPYLELLQHISENDGNRVVRIHCLGAIKAAGGKSFNEAFC
;
A
#
# COMPACT_ATOMS: atom_id res chain seq x y z
N MET A 1 30.20 10.57 5.52
CA MET A 1 29.69 9.54 6.46
C MET A 1 29.72 8.18 5.79
N SER A 2 30.05 7.14 6.55
CA SER A 2 29.94 5.75 6.09
C SER A 2 28.46 5.32 5.98
N GLU A 3 28.17 4.26 5.19
CA GLU A 3 26.83 3.68 5.10
C GLU A 3 26.25 3.33 6.48
N ALA A 4 27.07 2.76 7.36
CA ALA A 4 26.65 2.37 8.71
C ALA A 4 26.26 3.57 9.58
N GLU A 5 26.97 4.67 9.47
CA GLU A 5 26.68 5.92 10.19
C GLU A 5 25.36 6.51 9.71
N ILE A 6 25.16 6.62 8.37
CA ILE A 6 23.90 7.12 7.78
C ILE A 6 22.73 6.24 8.21
N TYR A 7 22.88 4.92 8.15
CA TYR A 7 21.80 3.99 8.51
C TYR A 7 21.44 4.09 10.00
N LYS A 8 22.42 4.29 10.87
CA LYS A 8 22.22 4.53 12.32
C LYS A 8 21.48 5.85 12.57
N GLU A 9 21.84 6.90 11.84
CA GLU A 9 21.20 8.22 11.92
C GLU A 9 19.73 8.15 11.48
N LEU A 10 19.44 7.51 10.33
CA LEU A 10 18.07 7.25 9.90
C LEU A 10 17.28 6.42 10.93
N GLY A 11 17.95 5.49 11.62
CA GLY A 11 17.36 4.71 12.71
C GLY A 11 17.01 5.57 13.92
N ALA A 12 17.85 6.55 14.28
CA ALA A 12 17.56 7.51 15.35
C ALA A 12 16.40 8.45 14.95
N LEU A 13 16.43 8.98 13.72
CA LEU A 13 15.39 9.86 13.20
C LEU A 13 14.03 9.17 13.13
N THR A 14 13.98 7.86 12.87
CA THR A 14 12.74 7.08 12.91
C THR A 14 12.00 7.18 14.26
N LYS A 15 12.75 7.34 15.35
CA LYS A 15 12.20 7.42 16.72
C LYS A 15 11.91 8.86 17.18
N ASN A 16 12.48 9.85 16.50
CA ASN A 16 12.33 11.26 16.84
C ASN A 16 11.39 11.96 15.82
N LYS A 17 10.10 11.79 16.03
CA LYS A 17 9.08 12.33 15.11
C LYS A 17 9.02 13.86 15.10
N ASP A 18 9.39 14.51 16.17
CA ASP A 18 9.40 15.97 16.29
C ASP A 18 10.42 16.62 15.34
N ALA A 19 11.47 15.88 14.95
CA ALA A 19 12.48 16.33 14.01
C ALA A 19 12.14 15.98 12.53
N TRP A 20 11.00 15.37 12.24
CA TRP A 20 10.71 14.88 10.90
C TRP A 20 10.59 15.98 9.87
N GLU A 21 9.80 17.02 10.17
CA GLU A 21 9.53 18.10 9.24
C GLU A 21 10.82 18.74 8.70
N GLU A 22 11.72 19.15 9.59
CA GLU A 22 13.00 19.79 9.24
C GLU A 22 13.99 18.86 8.52
N ASN A 23 13.85 17.53 8.70
CA ASN A 23 14.75 16.53 8.14
C ASN A 23 14.25 15.90 6.83
N ILE A 24 13.07 16.25 6.31
CA ILE A 24 12.58 15.78 5.00
C ILE A 24 13.61 16.03 3.90
N PRO A 25 14.18 17.24 3.74
CA PRO A 25 15.18 17.50 2.68
C PRO A 25 16.44 16.62 2.80
N TYR A 26 16.91 16.40 4.04
CA TYR A 26 18.04 15.53 4.29
C TYR A 26 17.74 14.07 3.89
N VAL A 27 16.61 13.52 4.33
CA VAL A 27 16.22 12.14 4.00
C VAL A 27 16.02 11.99 2.50
N ALA A 28 15.42 12.98 1.83
CA ALA A 28 15.23 12.98 0.38
C ALA A 28 16.57 13.00 -0.37
N SER A 29 17.59 13.72 0.14
CA SER A 29 18.93 13.73 -0.45
C SER A 29 19.60 12.35 -0.47
N LEU A 30 19.18 11.43 0.41
CA LEU A 30 19.72 10.08 0.48
C LEU A 30 19.17 9.13 -0.61
N LEU A 31 18.17 9.56 -1.36
CA LEU A 31 17.65 8.78 -2.48
C LEU A 31 18.67 8.61 -3.62
N VAL A 32 19.67 9.47 -3.72
CA VAL A 32 20.77 9.32 -4.70
C VAL A 32 21.97 8.50 -4.18
N SER A 33 21.86 7.92 -2.97
CA SER A 33 22.91 7.06 -2.39
C SER A 33 23.15 5.82 -3.27
N GLU A 34 24.39 5.34 -3.34
CA GLU A 34 24.72 4.07 -3.98
C GLU A 34 24.16 2.86 -3.20
N SER A 35 23.97 3.00 -1.90
CA SER A 35 23.49 1.92 -1.03
C SER A 35 21.98 1.69 -1.18
N VAL A 36 21.61 0.48 -1.61
CA VAL A 36 20.21 0.02 -1.67
C VAL A 36 19.55 0.09 -0.29
N LYS A 37 20.27 -0.27 0.78
CA LYS A 37 19.76 -0.25 2.16
C LYS A 37 19.41 1.16 2.61
N VAL A 38 20.30 2.13 2.33
CA VAL A 38 20.07 3.54 2.66
C VAL A 38 18.87 4.07 1.90
N LYS A 39 18.81 3.85 0.58
CA LYS A 39 17.65 4.25 -0.25
C LYS A 39 16.34 3.66 0.25
N ALA A 40 16.33 2.36 0.53
CA ALA A 40 15.13 1.67 1.03
C ALA A 40 14.65 2.24 2.37
N LYS A 41 15.58 2.55 3.28
CA LYS A 41 15.26 3.17 4.57
C LYS A 41 14.78 4.61 4.39
N ALA A 42 15.40 5.37 3.50
CA ALA A 42 14.99 6.74 3.17
C ALA A 42 13.57 6.77 2.56
N LEU A 43 13.28 5.91 1.57
CA LEU A 43 11.94 5.79 0.98
C LEU A 43 10.88 5.47 2.05
N TRP A 44 11.16 4.49 2.91
CA TRP A 44 10.24 4.16 4.00
C TRP A 44 9.98 5.35 4.92
N LEU A 45 11.05 6.05 5.34
CA LEU A 45 10.94 7.18 6.27
C LEU A 45 10.23 8.37 5.62
N LEU A 46 10.49 8.67 4.33
CA LEU A 46 9.77 9.71 3.58
C LEU A 46 8.27 9.42 3.50
N GLY A 47 7.88 8.15 3.37
CA GLY A 47 6.47 7.76 3.43
C GLY A 47 5.83 8.08 4.78
N GLU A 48 6.50 7.76 5.89
CA GLU A 48 6.03 8.07 7.24
C GLU A 48 5.97 9.59 7.49
N MET A 49 7.02 10.31 7.07
CA MET A 49 7.07 11.77 7.16
C MET A 49 5.95 12.43 6.33
N GLY A 50 5.74 11.97 5.09
CA GLY A 50 4.73 12.54 4.21
C GLY A 50 3.28 12.25 4.64
N LEU A 51 3.04 11.17 5.40
CA LEU A 51 1.75 10.95 6.06
C LEU A 51 1.44 12.05 7.08
N MET A 52 2.45 12.53 7.81
CA MET A 52 2.30 13.52 8.88
C MET A 52 2.50 14.95 8.39
N HIS A 53 3.35 15.16 7.40
CA HIS A 53 3.76 16.45 6.87
C HIS A 53 3.58 16.50 5.33
N PRO A 54 2.32 16.42 4.83
CA PRO A 54 2.06 16.31 3.39
C PRO A 54 2.48 17.56 2.61
N GLN A 55 2.50 18.73 3.20
CA GLN A 55 2.90 19.95 2.50
C GLN A 55 4.41 20.04 2.29
N GLU A 56 5.18 19.54 3.25
CA GLU A 56 6.64 19.55 3.26
C GLU A 56 7.23 18.48 2.35
N ILE A 57 6.52 17.34 2.18
CA ILE A 57 6.98 16.24 1.31
C ILE A 57 6.70 16.48 -0.18
N LYS A 58 5.77 17.37 -0.53
CA LYS A 58 5.21 17.51 -1.89
C LYS A 58 6.25 17.59 -3.00
N ASP A 59 7.33 18.35 -2.79
CA ASP A 59 8.35 18.60 -3.80
C ASP A 59 9.25 17.37 -4.05
N TYR A 60 9.21 16.38 -3.16
CA TYR A 60 9.97 15.13 -3.23
C TYR A 60 9.16 13.95 -3.77
N VAL A 61 7.83 14.10 -3.90
CA VAL A 61 6.96 13.01 -4.41
C VAL A 61 7.37 12.53 -5.80
N PRO A 62 7.74 13.40 -6.77
CA PRO A 62 8.22 12.96 -8.08
C PRO A 62 9.49 12.11 -8.00
N MET A 63 10.41 12.42 -7.06
CA MET A 63 11.64 11.64 -6.86
C MET A 63 11.32 10.25 -6.32
N ILE A 64 10.35 10.12 -5.41
CA ILE A 64 9.88 8.84 -4.89
C ILE A 64 9.19 8.05 -6.00
N ALA A 65 8.32 8.68 -6.79
CA ALA A 65 7.60 8.04 -7.89
C ALA A 65 8.53 7.53 -9.01
N ALA A 66 9.70 8.15 -9.21
CA ALA A 66 10.69 7.68 -10.18
C ALA A 66 11.20 6.25 -9.88
N TYR A 67 11.01 5.75 -8.66
CA TYR A 67 11.37 4.38 -8.27
C TYR A 67 10.39 3.31 -8.73
N TYR A 68 9.24 3.65 -9.34
CA TYR A 68 8.33 2.65 -9.91
C TYR A 68 9.00 1.70 -10.91
N ASP A 69 9.96 2.21 -11.68
CA ASP A 69 10.68 1.45 -12.71
C ASP A 69 12.11 1.04 -12.27
N ASN A 70 12.42 1.10 -10.97
CA ASN A 70 13.73 0.74 -10.46
C ASN A 70 13.99 -0.78 -10.65
N PRO A 71 15.19 -1.20 -11.11
CA PRO A 71 15.50 -2.61 -11.29
C PRO A 71 15.47 -3.40 -9.99
N GLU A 72 15.76 -2.78 -8.85
CA GLU A 72 15.76 -3.42 -7.52
C GLU A 72 14.33 -3.53 -6.97
N PRO A 73 13.75 -4.74 -6.79
CA PRO A 73 12.38 -4.90 -6.32
C PRO A 73 12.10 -4.28 -4.96
N LEU A 74 13.08 -4.34 -4.04
CA LEU A 74 12.96 -3.73 -2.72
C LEU A 74 12.72 -2.22 -2.81
N LEU A 75 13.36 -1.55 -3.78
CA LEU A 75 13.20 -0.11 -3.95
C LEU A 75 11.85 0.23 -4.58
N ARG A 76 11.36 -0.58 -5.55
CA ARG A 76 9.99 -0.44 -6.07
C ARG A 76 8.96 -0.59 -4.96
N GLU A 77 9.06 -1.67 -4.17
CA GLU A 77 8.17 -1.93 -3.02
C GLU A 77 8.16 -0.74 -2.05
N ARG A 78 9.33 -0.24 -1.63
CA ARG A 78 9.44 0.85 -0.67
C ARG A 78 8.88 2.16 -1.20
N ALA A 79 9.09 2.46 -2.47
CA ALA A 79 8.54 3.66 -3.10
C ALA A 79 7.01 3.62 -3.18
N ILE A 80 6.45 2.47 -3.57
CA ILE A 80 4.99 2.28 -3.65
C ILE A 80 4.35 2.46 -2.27
N ILE A 81 4.92 1.83 -1.24
CA ILE A 81 4.42 1.96 0.14
C ILE A 81 4.53 3.42 0.62
N ALA A 82 5.65 4.10 0.31
CA ALA A 82 5.82 5.51 0.66
C ALA A 82 4.74 6.38 0.02
N LEU A 83 4.48 6.20 -1.29
CA LEU A 83 3.42 6.94 -2.00
C LEU A 83 2.03 6.62 -1.43
N GLY A 84 1.77 5.37 -1.03
CA GLY A 84 0.55 5.00 -0.32
C GLY A 84 0.35 5.78 0.98
N ARG A 85 1.40 5.92 1.78
CA ARG A 85 1.41 6.69 3.04
C ARG A 85 1.17 8.18 2.80
N ILE A 86 1.90 8.76 1.82
CA ILE A 86 1.74 10.17 1.42
C ILE A 86 0.31 10.41 0.93
N GLY A 87 -0.21 9.52 0.08
CA GLY A 87 -1.58 9.62 -0.46
C GLY A 87 -2.67 9.44 0.59
N ARG A 88 -2.39 8.73 1.68
CA ARG A 88 -3.29 8.71 2.85
C ARG A 88 -3.33 10.06 3.57
N GLY A 89 -2.21 10.77 3.63
CA GLY A 89 -2.13 12.13 4.18
C GLY A 89 -2.81 13.15 3.27
N ASP A 90 -2.44 13.16 2.00
CA ASP A 90 -3.07 13.99 0.96
C ASP A 90 -3.00 13.29 -0.41
N TYR A 91 -4.14 12.77 -0.88
CA TYR A 91 -4.25 12.07 -2.17
C TYR A 91 -3.79 12.92 -3.36
N ARG A 92 -4.04 14.23 -3.33
CA ARG A 92 -3.71 15.14 -4.44
C ARG A 92 -2.22 15.14 -4.79
N LEU A 93 -1.35 14.83 -3.82
CA LEU A 93 0.10 14.76 -4.03
C LEU A 93 0.51 13.54 -4.86
N VAL A 94 -0.24 12.45 -4.80
CA VAL A 94 0.05 11.19 -5.49
C VAL A 94 -0.84 10.96 -6.71
N GLU A 95 -1.90 11.73 -6.87
CA GLU A 95 -2.85 11.64 -8.00
C GLU A 95 -2.15 11.65 -9.38
N PRO A 96 -1.13 12.49 -9.66
CA PRO A 96 -0.42 12.46 -10.94
C PRO A 96 0.30 11.13 -11.25
N PHE A 97 0.59 10.34 -10.22
CA PHE A 97 1.30 9.07 -10.31
C PHE A 97 0.38 7.86 -10.12
N PHE A 98 -0.92 8.10 -9.89
CA PHE A 98 -1.87 7.08 -9.51
C PHE A 98 -2.06 5.99 -10.57
N ALA A 99 -2.07 6.36 -11.86
CA ALA A 99 -2.15 5.38 -12.94
C ALA A 99 -0.97 4.39 -12.95
N ASN A 100 0.23 4.85 -12.57
CA ASN A 100 1.42 4.00 -12.49
C ASN A 100 1.34 3.00 -11.33
N LEU A 101 0.62 3.33 -10.26
CA LEU A 101 0.40 2.44 -9.12
C LEU A 101 -0.21 1.09 -9.57
N PHE A 102 -1.21 1.12 -10.46
CA PHE A 102 -1.91 -0.10 -10.89
C PHE A 102 -1.06 -1.05 -11.74
N ARG A 103 0.02 -0.56 -12.37
CA ARG A 103 0.98 -1.43 -13.06
C ARG A 103 1.67 -2.40 -12.09
N MET A 104 1.84 -1.99 -10.83
CA MET A 104 2.52 -2.77 -9.80
C MET A 104 1.73 -4.00 -9.35
N ALA A 105 0.44 -4.05 -9.61
CA ALA A 105 -0.37 -5.26 -9.40
C ALA A 105 0.09 -6.45 -10.25
N LYS A 106 0.81 -6.19 -11.34
CA LYS A 106 1.33 -7.20 -12.29
C LYS A 106 2.86 -7.30 -12.26
N ASP A 107 3.51 -6.77 -11.23
CA ASP A 107 4.95 -6.90 -11.06
C ASP A 107 5.34 -8.38 -10.89
N SER A 108 6.49 -8.78 -11.44
CA SER A 108 7.01 -10.15 -11.31
C SER A 108 7.22 -10.56 -9.86
N GLU A 109 7.58 -9.61 -9.01
CA GLU A 109 7.93 -9.83 -7.62
C GLU A 109 6.71 -9.71 -6.69
N ALA A 110 6.44 -10.75 -5.93
CA ALA A 110 5.32 -10.80 -5.00
C ALA A 110 5.38 -9.68 -3.93
N CYS A 111 6.56 -9.31 -3.48
CA CYS A 111 6.73 -8.22 -2.51
C CYS A 111 6.25 -6.87 -3.07
N VAL A 112 6.43 -6.64 -4.37
CA VAL A 112 5.95 -5.41 -5.04
C VAL A 112 4.43 -5.43 -5.18
N ARG A 113 3.84 -6.58 -5.59
CA ARG A 113 2.38 -6.73 -5.65
C ARG A 113 1.72 -6.57 -4.28
N LEU A 114 2.36 -7.08 -3.22
CA LEU A 114 1.92 -6.88 -1.83
C LEU A 114 2.02 -5.40 -1.43
N GLY A 115 3.13 -4.75 -1.77
CA GLY A 115 3.33 -3.31 -1.56
C GLY A 115 2.25 -2.47 -2.26
N PHE A 116 1.83 -2.88 -3.46
CA PHE A 116 0.72 -2.27 -4.18
C PHE A 116 -0.59 -2.33 -3.39
N ILE A 117 -0.92 -3.49 -2.79
CA ILE A 117 -2.14 -3.64 -1.99
C ILE A 117 -2.08 -2.70 -0.78
N TRP A 118 -0.99 -2.71 -0.01
CA TRP A 118 -0.83 -1.83 1.15
C TRP A 118 -0.90 -0.33 0.81
N ALA A 119 -0.29 0.07 -0.32
CA ALA A 119 -0.39 1.45 -0.80
C ALA A 119 -1.84 1.82 -1.12
N SER A 120 -2.55 0.93 -1.81
CA SER A 120 -3.95 1.12 -2.17
C SER A 120 -4.86 1.23 -0.95
N GLU A 121 -4.68 0.37 0.05
CA GLU A 121 -5.42 0.44 1.31
C GLU A 121 -5.21 1.77 2.05
N ASN A 122 -3.96 2.23 2.09
CA ASN A 122 -3.63 3.51 2.71
C ASN A 122 -4.39 4.65 2.02
N ILE A 123 -4.35 4.74 0.70
CA ILE A 123 -5.05 5.79 -0.06
C ILE A 123 -6.57 5.63 0.07
N ALA A 124 -7.10 4.42 -0.15
CA ALA A 124 -8.54 4.14 -0.11
C ALA A 124 -9.17 4.35 1.26
N ALA A 125 -8.37 4.29 2.34
CA ALA A 125 -8.85 4.58 3.69
C ALA A 125 -9.47 5.98 3.81
N ASN A 126 -8.96 6.96 3.06
CA ASN A 126 -9.47 8.33 3.05
C ASN A 126 -10.11 8.71 1.71
N THR A 127 -9.65 8.14 0.60
CA THR A 127 -10.06 8.47 -0.77
C THR A 127 -10.42 7.20 -1.56
N PRO A 128 -11.57 6.56 -1.29
CA PRO A 128 -11.96 5.30 -1.92
C PRO A 128 -12.46 5.44 -3.37
N ASP A 129 -12.97 6.61 -3.76
CA ASP A 129 -13.68 6.81 -5.03
C ASP A 129 -12.83 6.49 -6.28
N PRO A 130 -11.52 6.84 -6.35
CA PRO A 130 -10.67 6.50 -7.49
C PRO A 130 -10.50 4.99 -7.75
N TYR A 131 -10.90 4.14 -6.80
CA TYR A 131 -10.73 2.69 -6.91
C TYR A 131 -11.94 1.99 -7.56
N GLN A 132 -13.05 2.67 -7.81
CA GLN A 132 -14.28 2.05 -8.34
C GLN A 132 -14.01 1.17 -9.56
N ASP A 133 -13.39 1.74 -10.58
CA ASP A 133 -13.13 1.05 -11.86
C ASP A 133 -11.93 0.10 -11.80
N HIS A 134 -11.19 0.10 -10.69
CA HIS A 134 -10.02 -0.74 -10.48
C HIS A 134 -10.29 -1.98 -9.61
N MET A 135 -11.49 -2.13 -9.05
CA MET A 135 -11.85 -3.29 -8.23
C MET A 135 -11.67 -4.65 -8.94
N PRO A 136 -11.86 -4.77 -10.29
CA PRO A 136 -11.57 -6.02 -10.98
C PRO A 136 -10.12 -6.50 -10.82
N LEU A 137 -9.16 -5.57 -10.75
CA LEU A 137 -7.73 -5.90 -10.57
C LEU A 137 -7.46 -6.58 -9.23
N TYR A 138 -8.13 -6.14 -8.17
CA TYR A 138 -8.03 -6.79 -6.85
C TYR A 138 -8.74 -8.16 -6.84
N ALA A 139 -9.80 -8.33 -7.63
CA ALA A 139 -10.42 -9.64 -7.80
C ALA A 139 -9.46 -10.65 -8.45
N GLU A 140 -8.62 -10.22 -9.42
CA GLU A 140 -7.54 -11.04 -9.97
C GLU A 140 -6.52 -11.43 -8.89
N LEU A 141 -6.10 -10.49 -8.05
CA LEU A 141 -5.11 -10.70 -6.98
C LEU A 141 -5.60 -11.62 -5.85
N LEU A 142 -6.92 -11.84 -5.70
CA LEU A 142 -7.45 -12.87 -4.82
C LEU A 142 -7.01 -14.29 -5.22
N HIS A 143 -6.53 -14.46 -6.45
CA HIS A 143 -6.01 -15.72 -7.00
C HIS A 143 -4.49 -15.69 -7.24
N ASP A 144 -3.77 -14.75 -6.63
CA ASP A 144 -2.31 -14.65 -6.77
C ASP A 144 -1.62 -15.96 -6.33
N SER A 145 -0.51 -16.28 -6.99
CA SER A 145 0.30 -17.45 -6.65
C SER A 145 0.97 -17.34 -5.27
N ASP A 146 1.24 -16.12 -4.79
CA ASP A 146 1.85 -15.86 -3.49
C ASP A 146 0.79 -15.76 -2.40
N ASP A 147 0.97 -16.53 -1.32
CA ASP A 147 0.04 -16.57 -0.19
C ASP A 147 -0.14 -15.23 0.51
N LYS A 148 0.92 -14.42 0.64
CA LYS A 148 0.86 -13.13 1.32
C LYS A 148 0.05 -12.12 0.52
N VAL A 149 0.19 -12.15 -0.81
CA VAL A 149 -0.64 -11.32 -1.70
C VAL A 149 -2.10 -11.71 -1.56
N ARG A 150 -2.44 -13.02 -1.61
CA ARG A 150 -3.82 -13.48 -1.40
C ARG A 150 -4.37 -13.14 -0.01
N MET A 151 -3.54 -13.23 1.04
CA MET A 151 -3.96 -12.90 2.42
C MET A 151 -4.32 -11.43 2.58
N GLU A 152 -3.58 -10.53 1.92
CA GLU A 152 -3.78 -9.08 2.07
C GLU A 152 -4.87 -8.55 1.13
N THR A 153 -5.05 -9.14 -0.04
CA THR A 153 -6.01 -8.63 -1.05
C THR A 153 -7.43 -8.42 -0.52
N PRO A 154 -8.03 -9.30 0.31
CA PRO A 154 -9.36 -9.07 0.87
C PRO A 154 -9.46 -7.82 1.76
N GLU A 155 -8.34 -7.35 2.33
CA GLU A 155 -8.32 -6.14 3.14
C GLU A 155 -8.64 -4.89 2.31
N MET A 156 -8.23 -4.86 1.03
CA MET A 156 -8.65 -3.80 0.11
C MET A 156 -10.17 -3.75 -0.05
N PHE A 157 -10.82 -4.91 -0.24
CA PHE A 157 -12.29 -4.99 -0.27
C PHE A 157 -12.92 -4.56 1.05
N ARG A 158 -12.28 -4.87 2.19
CA ARG A 158 -12.74 -4.45 3.51
C ARG A 158 -12.62 -2.93 3.70
N VAL A 159 -11.51 -2.33 3.30
CA VAL A 159 -11.27 -0.88 3.41
C VAL A 159 -12.26 -0.11 2.55
N VAL A 160 -12.40 -0.50 1.28
CA VAL A 160 -13.35 0.12 0.34
C VAL A 160 -14.79 -0.14 0.78
N GLY A 161 -15.12 -1.37 1.16
CA GLY A 161 -16.47 -1.78 1.55
C GLY A 161 -17.06 -1.02 2.73
N LYS A 162 -16.22 -0.60 3.69
CA LYS A 162 -16.64 0.25 4.81
C LYS A 162 -17.13 1.63 4.39
N ARG A 163 -16.65 2.17 3.28
CA ARG A 163 -16.95 3.52 2.82
C ARG A 163 -17.84 3.56 1.58
N ARG A 164 -17.68 2.56 0.71
CA ARG A 164 -18.36 2.42 -0.58
C ARG A 164 -18.82 0.96 -0.77
N PRO A 165 -19.76 0.47 0.03
CA PRO A 165 -20.17 -0.94 -0.03
C PRO A 165 -20.63 -1.36 -1.43
N HIS A 166 -21.20 -0.43 -2.21
CA HIS A 166 -21.66 -0.73 -3.58
C HIS A 166 -20.52 -1.04 -4.57
N PHE A 167 -19.26 -0.61 -4.31
CA PHE A 167 -18.11 -1.01 -5.13
C PHE A 167 -17.73 -2.48 -4.90
N VAL A 168 -18.01 -2.99 -3.71
CA VAL A 168 -17.66 -4.36 -3.30
C VAL A 168 -18.79 -5.35 -3.54
N LYS A 169 -20.04 -4.90 -3.59
CA LYS A 169 -21.22 -5.77 -3.82
C LYS A 169 -21.07 -6.75 -5.00
N PRO A 170 -20.51 -6.36 -6.17
CA PRO A 170 -20.34 -7.28 -7.30
C PRO A 170 -19.41 -8.47 -7.00
N TYR A 171 -18.59 -8.38 -5.96
CA TYR A 171 -17.56 -9.37 -5.61
C TYR A 171 -17.94 -10.23 -4.40
N LEU A 172 -19.12 -10.05 -3.80
CA LEU A 172 -19.52 -10.78 -2.58
C LEU A 172 -19.55 -12.30 -2.81
N GLU A 173 -20.05 -12.77 -3.96
CA GLU A 173 -20.06 -14.20 -4.27
C GLU A 173 -18.66 -14.77 -4.44
N LEU A 174 -17.74 -14.03 -5.09
CA LEU A 174 -16.35 -14.42 -5.22
C LEU A 174 -15.67 -14.50 -3.84
N LEU A 175 -15.83 -13.46 -3.00
CA LEU A 175 -15.28 -13.44 -1.65
C LEU A 175 -15.85 -14.58 -0.78
N GLN A 176 -17.14 -14.90 -0.94
CA GLN A 176 -17.77 -16.02 -0.25
C GLN A 176 -17.15 -17.35 -0.69
N HIS A 177 -17.04 -17.56 -2.01
CA HIS A 177 -16.42 -18.77 -2.55
C HIS A 177 -14.99 -18.96 -2.02
N ILE A 178 -14.17 -17.91 -2.02
CA ILE A 178 -12.79 -17.97 -1.52
C ILE A 178 -12.77 -18.21 -0.01
N SER A 179 -13.69 -17.60 0.75
CA SER A 179 -13.79 -17.82 2.21
C SER A 179 -14.08 -19.26 2.60
N GLU A 180 -14.64 -20.04 1.71
CA GLU A 180 -14.97 -21.45 1.90
C GLU A 180 -13.87 -22.40 1.40
N ASN A 181 -13.16 -22.02 0.32
CA ASN A 181 -12.36 -22.95 -0.47
C ASN A 181 -10.86 -22.65 -0.52
N ASP A 182 -10.37 -21.44 -0.16
CA ASP A 182 -8.92 -21.19 -0.19
C ASP A 182 -8.18 -22.08 0.82
N GLY A 183 -7.05 -22.64 0.42
CA GLY A 183 -6.21 -23.48 1.26
C GLY A 183 -5.67 -22.75 2.49
N ASN A 184 -5.46 -21.42 2.39
CA ASN A 184 -4.94 -20.61 3.47
C ASN A 184 -6.07 -20.09 4.39
N ARG A 185 -6.01 -20.46 5.67
CA ARG A 185 -7.01 -20.05 6.66
C ARG A 185 -7.12 -18.53 6.82
N VAL A 186 -6.01 -17.80 6.69
CA VAL A 186 -5.99 -16.33 6.86
C VAL A 186 -6.75 -15.66 5.71
N VAL A 187 -6.56 -16.12 4.47
CA VAL A 187 -7.34 -15.67 3.30
C VAL A 187 -8.84 -15.82 3.57
N ARG A 188 -9.26 -17.02 4.04
CA ARG A 188 -10.67 -17.29 4.35
C ARG A 188 -11.25 -16.30 5.37
N ILE A 189 -10.50 -16.03 6.45
CA ILE A 189 -10.92 -15.10 7.52
C ILE A 189 -11.02 -13.67 6.98
N HIS A 190 -10.04 -13.22 6.21
CA HIS A 190 -10.03 -11.87 5.65
C HIS A 190 -11.17 -11.65 4.65
N CYS A 191 -11.50 -12.66 3.82
CA CYS A 191 -12.67 -12.61 2.92
C CYS A 191 -13.98 -12.42 3.70
N LEU A 192 -14.19 -13.17 4.80
CA LEU A 192 -15.37 -12.97 5.67
C LEU A 192 -15.42 -11.56 6.26
N GLY A 193 -14.25 -11.01 6.64
CA GLY A 193 -14.13 -9.63 7.11
C GLY A 193 -14.52 -8.60 6.05
N ALA A 194 -14.14 -8.81 4.79
CA ALA A 194 -14.50 -7.98 3.65
C ALA A 194 -16.00 -8.02 3.35
N ILE A 195 -16.60 -9.22 3.34
CA ILE A 195 -18.06 -9.42 3.16
C ILE A 195 -18.83 -8.65 4.22
N LYS A 196 -18.48 -8.82 5.49
CA LYS A 196 -19.13 -8.12 6.60
C LYS A 196 -19.00 -6.59 6.48
N ALA A 197 -17.84 -6.09 6.09
CA ALA A 197 -17.60 -4.66 5.92
C ALA A 197 -18.45 -4.03 4.81
N ALA A 198 -18.77 -4.80 3.77
CA ALA A 198 -19.64 -4.38 2.66
C ALA A 198 -21.15 -4.56 2.95
N GLY A 199 -21.52 -4.93 4.17
CA GLY A 199 -22.91 -5.17 4.57
C GLY A 199 -23.50 -6.50 4.07
N GLY A 200 -22.63 -7.43 3.60
CA GLY A 200 -23.01 -8.80 3.32
C GLY A 200 -23.25 -9.60 4.62
N LYS A 201 -24.18 -10.53 4.58
CA LYS A 201 -24.32 -11.53 5.67
C LYS A 201 -23.45 -12.72 5.31
N SER A 202 -22.64 -13.23 6.24
CA SER A 202 -22.01 -14.53 6.04
C SER A 202 -23.09 -15.63 6.00
N PHE A 203 -22.87 -16.68 5.21
CA PHE A 203 -23.84 -17.78 5.10
C PHE A 203 -24.25 -18.37 6.44
N ASN A 204 -23.36 -18.32 7.45
CA ASN A 204 -23.64 -18.78 8.82
C ASN A 204 -24.62 -17.87 9.60
N GLU A 205 -24.80 -16.61 9.20
CA GLU A 205 -25.77 -15.68 9.85
C GLU A 205 -27.12 -15.67 9.15
N ALA A 206 -27.23 -16.30 7.97
CA ALA A 206 -28.50 -16.38 7.22
C ALA A 206 -29.44 -17.52 7.68
N PHE A 207 -28.96 -18.40 8.55
CA PHE A 207 -29.67 -19.59 9.03
C PHE A 207 -29.89 -19.62 10.56
N CYS A 208 -29.69 -18.49 11.28
CA CYS A 208 -30.07 -18.33 12.68
C CYS A 208 -31.33 -17.50 12.85
#